data_9f02bae675643d46a388dbd4337c40d0
#
_entry.id   9f02bae675643d46a388dbd4337c40d0
#
_cell.length_a   1.000
_cell.length_b   1.000
_cell.length_c   1.000
_cell.angle_alpha   90.00
_cell.angle_beta   90.00
_cell.angle_gamma   90.00
#
_symmetry.space_group_name_H-M   'P 1'
#
loop_
_entity.id
_entity.type
_entity.pdbx_description
1 polymer ?
#
loop_
_entity_poly.entity_id
_entity_poly.type
_entity_poly.pdbx_seq_one_letter_code
_entity_poly.pdbx_strand_id
1 'polypeptide(L)'
;MMASKDFLDKLVQTCPDGIIGIDRKGTVIIFNAAAEKLTGLAGKDVIGKLSIQDVYPDPEIAREVKKQIYSKEHGAPGSVEGLEVTVKGPEGRKIPIRLSAALIFEDEVEVGSVGFFHDLTDRKELEEELRRRSITDSLTNLYNRRHFHTTLMEAMARFARYKRPLSMAVFDLDNFKPFNDTYGHQEGDNILRLVTECTRSVFRQTDHTFRLGGDEFAVLLVETDLAKAGQVMERFKAHFTEEWSLKMEYLGRTLRPVTMSIGVAQLAVGEKADKFQLRADLAMYEAKSAGGNRVVLASKKIGE
;
A
#
# COMPACT_ATOMS: atom_id res chain seq x y z
N MET A 1 -3.48 32.66 -42.06
CA MET A 1 -2.03 32.36 -42.15
C MET A 1 -1.88 30.88 -41.75
N MET A 2 -1.62 29.99 -42.68
CA MET A 2 -1.34 28.57 -42.37
C MET A 2 -0.02 28.50 -41.60
N ALA A 3 0.01 27.78 -40.48
CA ALA A 3 1.24 27.50 -39.75
C ALA A 3 2.21 26.74 -40.70
N SER A 4 3.51 27.10 -40.69
CA SER A 4 4.50 26.37 -41.48
C SER A 4 4.68 24.95 -40.93
N LYS A 5 5.07 24.00 -41.78
CA LYS A 5 5.36 22.63 -41.35
C LYS A 5 6.38 22.59 -40.21
N ASP A 6 7.42 23.40 -40.27
CA ASP A 6 8.42 23.57 -39.22
C ASP A 6 7.83 24.02 -37.88
N PHE A 7 6.80 24.88 -37.89
CA PHE A 7 6.14 25.29 -36.67
C PHE A 7 5.33 24.15 -36.01
N LEU A 8 4.62 23.38 -36.85
CA LEU A 8 3.85 22.21 -36.36
C LEU A 8 4.79 21.12 -35.82
N ASP A 9 5.88 20.84 -36.50
CA ASP A 9 6.89 19.88 -36.07
C ASP A 9 7.49 20.30 -34.71
N LYS A 10 7.87 21.57 -34.56
CA LYS A 10 8.36 22.10 -33.28
C LYS A 10 7.31 22.01 -32.17
N LEU A 11 6.06 22.31 -32.45
CA LEU A 11 4.97 22.23 -31.51
C LEU A 11 4.79 20.80 -30.97
N VAL A 12 4.80 19.81 -31.85
CA VAL A 12 4.74 18.40 -31.51
C VAL A 12 5.95 17.97 -30.66
N GLN A 13 7.16 18.38 -31.09
CA GLN A 13 8.40 18.01 -30.39
C GLN A 13 8.54 18.67 -29.00
N THR A 14 8.01 19.88 -28.81
CA THR A 14 8.11 20.59 -27.52
C THR A 14 6.95 20.29 -26.56
N CYS A 15 5.96 19.51 -27.01
CA CYS A 15 4.86 19.10 -26.14
C CYS A 15 5.40 18.30 -24.94
N PRO A 16 5.00 18.65 -23.68
CA PRO A 16 5.44 17.93 -22.50
C PRO A 16 4.84 16.52 -22.40
N ASP A 17 3.70 16.28 -23.03
CA ASP A 17 3.09 14.97 -23.12
C ASP A 17 3.67 14.16 -24.28
N GLY A 18 3.79 12.85 -24.11
CA GLY A 18 4.17 11.95 -25.20
C GLY A 18 3.12 11.98 -26.30
N ILE A 19 3.55 12.20 -27.54
CA ILE A 19 2.69 12.13 -28.72
C ILE A 19 3.14 11.00 -29.60
N ILE A 20 2.22 10.06 -29.88
CA ILE A 20 2.44 8.95 -30.80
C ILE A 20 1.33 8.99 -31.89
N GLY A 21 1.72 9.12 -33.12
CA GLY A 21 0.83 8.98 -34.28
C GLY A 21 1.09 7.65 -34.95
N ILE A 22 0.04 6.99 -35.45
CA ILE A 22 0.12 5.73 -36.17
C ILE A 22 -0.69 5.79 -37.48
N ASP A 23 -0.24 5.04 -38.45
CA ASP A 23 -1.02 4.79 -39.67
C ASP A 23 -2.13 3.75 -39.42
N ARG A 24 -2.95 3.47 -40.45
CA ARG A 24 -4.04 2.46 -40.38
C ARG A 24 -3.55 1.04 -40.08
N LYS A 25 -2.27 0.73 -40.36
CA LYS A 25 -1.67 -0.57 -40.01
C LYS A 25 -1.17 -0.66 -38.60
N GLY A 26 -1.18 0.48 -37.86
CA GLY A 26 -0.66 0.58 -36.52
C GLY A 26 0.84 0.86 -36.45
N THR A 27 1.48 1.18 -37.61
CA THR A 27 2.89 1.56 -37.65
C THR A 27 3.05 2.96 -37.07
N VAL A 28 4.03 3.17 -36.22
CA VAL A 28 4.32 4.48 -35.63
C VAL A 28 4.90 5.41 -36.71
N ILE A 29 4.26 6.57 -36.92
CA ILE A 29 4.68 7.61 -37.89
C ILE A 29 5.01 8.94 -37.20
N ILE A 30 4.54 9.18 -35.99
CA ILE A 30 4.90 10.33 -35.16
C ILE A 30 5.34 9.81 -33.78
N PHE A 31 6.47 10.35 -33.31
CA PHE A 31 7.03 9.99 -32.01
C PHE A 31 7.84 11.19 -31.50
N ASN A 32 7.31 11.94 -30.54
CA ASN A 32 7.94 13.17 -30.06
C ASN A 32 8.98 12.92 -28.96
N ALA A 33 9.72 13.96 -28.59
CA ALA A 33 10.76 13.89 -27.57
C ALA A 33 10.25 13.42 -26.20
N ALA A 34 9.03 13.78 -25.81
CA ALA A 34 8.43 13.31 -24.57
C ALA A 34 8.10 11.80 -24.63
N ALA A 35 7.64 11.28 -25.75
CA ALA A 35 7.44 9.84 -25.95
C ALA A 35 8.77 9.07 -25.92
N GLU A 36 9.86 9.63 -26.50
CA GLU A 36 11.21 9.06 -26.36
C GLU A 36 11.66 8.96 -24.91
N LYS A 37 11.49 10.05 -24.14
CA LYS A 37 11.83 10.10 -22.71
C LYS A 37 11.02 9.10 -21.90
N LEU A 38 9.72 9.00 -22.17
CA LEU A 38 8.80 8.12 -21.45
C LEU A 38 9.15 6.64 -21.67
N THR A 39 9.36 6.24 -22.94
CA THR A 39 9.57 4.83 -23.31
C THR A 39 11.03 4.40 -23.26
N GLY A 40 11.97 5.34 -23.32
CA GLY A 40 13.40 5.06 -23.51
C GLY A 40 13.77 4.64 -24.94
N LEU A 41 12.84 4.71 -25.88
CA LEU A 41 13.06 4.37 -27.27
C LEU A 41 13.41 5.63 -28.07
N ALA A 42 14.41 5.55 -28.95
CA ALA A 42 14.73 6.66 -29.82
C ALA A 42 13.78 6.69 -31.04
N GLY A 43 13.26 7.85 -31.41
CA GLY A 43 12.32 8.00 -32.52
C GLY A 43 12.82 7.41 -33.86
N LYS A 44 14.12 7.53 -34.12
CA LYS A 44 14.78 6.90 -35.31
C LYS A 44 14.65 5.37 -35.37
N ASP A 45 14.46 4.72 -34.20
CA ASP A 45 14.33 3.27 -34.09
C ASP A 45 12.87 2.82 -34.04
N VAL A 46 11.94 3.77 -33.83
CA VAL A 46 10.51 3.54 -33.72
C VAL A 46 9.74 3.91 -34.97
N ILE A 47 9.99 5.13 -35.52
CA ILE A 47 9.21 5.67 -36.63
C ILE A 47 9.42 4.83 -37.91
N GLY A 48 8.31 4.34 -38.47
CA GLY A 48 8.28 3.48 -39.64
C GLY A 48 8.74 2.03 -39.40
N LYS A 49 9.08 1.65 -38.16
CA LYS A 49 9.67 0.34 -37.86
C LYS A 49 8.85 -0.46 -36.83
N LEU A 50 8.33 0.19 -35.82
CA LEU A 50 7.59 -0.49 -34.73
C LEU A 50 6.09 -0.29 -34.89
N SER A 51 5.35 -1.26 -34.38
CA SER A 51 3.91 -1.16 -34.21
C SER A 51 3.59 -0.53 -32.84
N ILE A 52 2.45 0.13 -32.73
CA ILE A 52 1.94 0.64 -31.44
C ILE A 52 1.82 -0.46 -30.38
N GLN A 53 1.62 -1.70 -30.78
CA GLN A 53 1.55 -2.84 -29.85
C GLN A 53 2.87 -3.06 -29.09
N ASP A 54 4.00 -2.69 -29.68
CA ASP A 54 5.34 -2.87 -29.09
C ASP A 54 5.60 -1.87 -27.94
N VAL A 55 4.85 -0.76 -27.91
CA VAL A 55 4.92 0.28 -26.85
C VAL A 55 4.22 -0.17 -25.59
N TYR A 56 3.27 -1.10 -25.68
CA TYR A 56 2.54 -1.63 -24.50
C TYR A 56 3.24 -2.87 -23.92
N PRO A 57 3.16 -3.10 -22.58
CA PRO A 57 3.71 -4.31 -21.95
C PRO A 57 2.96 -5.58 -22.37
N ASP A 58 1.69 -5.44 -22.78
CA ASP A 58 0.84 -6.49 -23.27
C ASP A 58 0.11 -5.98 -24.55
N PRO A 59 0.17 -6.72 -25.68
CA PRO A 59 -0.55 -6.36 -26.89
C PRO A 59 -2.07 -6.25 -26.74
N GLU A 60 -2.66 -6.92 -25.75
CA GLU A 60 -4.10 -6.81 -25.45
C GLU A 60 -4.50 -5.38 -25.04
N ILE A 61 -3.60 -4.63 -24.38
CA ILE A 61 -3.86 -3.23 -24.03
C ILE A 61 -4.08 -2.39 -25.30
N ALA A 62 -3.25 -2.57 -26.31
CA ALA A 62 -3.42 -1.86 -27.58
C ALA A 62 -4.74 -2.22 -28.28
N ARG A 63 -5.16 -3.48 -28.18
CA ARG A 63 -6.46 -3.94 -28.74
C ARG A 63 -7.63 -3.34 -28.01
N GLU A 64 -7.57 -3.30 -26.66
CA GLU A 64 -8.61 -2.69 -25.86
C GLU A 64 -8.71 -1.18 -26.10
N VAL A 65 -7.59 -0.47 -26.18
CA VAL A 65 -7.54 0.96 -26.55
C VAL A 65 -8.19 1.17 -27.92
N LYS A 66 -7.83 0.35 -28.92
CA LYS A 66 -8.44 0.43 -30.24
C LYS A 66 -9.94 0.22 -30.18
N LYS A 67 -10.42 -0.80 -29.46
CA LYS A 67 -11.86 -1.08 -29.28
C LYS A 67 -12.57 0.12 -28.66
N GLN A 68 -11.96 0.77 -27.66
CA GLN A 68 -12.55 1.92 -27.00
C GLN A 68 -12.61 3.18 -27.88
N ILE A 69 -11.62 3.43 -28.74
CA ILE A 69 -11.67 4.52 -29.71
C ILE A 69 -12.88 4.41 -30.64
N TYR A 70 -13.27 3.17 -31.01
CA TYR A 70 -14.43 2.93 -31.86
C TYR A 70 -15.74 2.77 -31.06
N SER A 71 -15.69 2.73 -29.71
CA SER A 71 -16.86 2.66 -28.86
C SER A 71 -17.44 4.06 -28.61
N LYS A 72 -18.66 4.12 -28.03
CA LYS A 72 -19.29 5.38 -27.58
C LYS A 72 -19.18 5.59 -26.07
N GLU A 73 -18.43 4.73 -25.38
CA GLU A 73 -18.42 4.70 -23.91
C GLU A 73 -17.45 5.72 -23.26
N HIS A 74 -16.40 6.13 -24.00
CA HIS A 74 -15.32 6.95 -23.45
C HIS A 74 -14.96 8.17 -24.31
N GLY A 75 -15.94 8.83 -24.91
CA GLY A 75 -15.73 10.03 -25.71
C GLY A 75 -16.68 10.12 -26.91
N ALA A 76 -16.41 11.09 -27.79
CA ALA A 76 -17.08 11.16 -29.07
C ALA A 76 -16.68 9.96 -29.96
N PRO A 77 -17.54 9.48 -30.89
CA PRO A 77 -17.16 8.40 -31.80
C PRO A 77 -15.84 8.73 -32.53
N GLY A 78 -14.88 7.80 -32.49
CA GLY A 78 -13.55 8.01 -33.04
C GLY A 78 -12.55 8.65 -32.10
N SER A 79 -12.88 8.81 -30.83
CA SER A 79 -11.94 9.30 -29.79
C SER A 79 -12.11 8.57 -28.46
N VAL A 80 -11.07 8.61 -27.64
CA VAL A 80 -11.08 8.19 -26.24
C VAL A 80 -10.35 9.24 -25.42
N GLU A 81 -10.90 9.58 -24.26
CA GLU A 81 -10.32 10.57 -23.36
C GLU A 81 -10.08 10.01 -21.96
N GLY A 82 -8.90 10.30 -21.44
CA GLY A 82 -8.56 10.05 -20.04
C GLY A 82 -8.44 8.59 -19.62
N LEU A 83 -8.22 7.67 -20.56
CA LEU A 83 -8.05 6.26 -20.27
C LEU A 83 -6.73 6.00 -19.55
N GLU A 84 -6.78 5.42 -18.36
CA GLU A 84 -5.57 5.01 -17.65
C GLU A 84 -5.11 3.63 -18.14
N VAL A 85 -3.90 3.60 -18.72
CA VAL A 85 -3.25 2.37 -19.19
C VAL A 85 -1.78 2.36 -18.78
N THR A 86 -1.09 1.27 -19.10
CA THR A 86 0.34 1.14 -18.81
C THR A 86 1.12 0.98 -20.12
N VAL A 87 2.23 1.70 -20.24
CA VAL A 87 3.18 1.55 -21.36
C VAL A 87 4.51 0.97 -20.88
N LYS A 88 5.31 0.45 -21.82
CA LYS A 88 6.69 0.04 -21.54
C LYS A 88 7.57 1.27 -21.42
N GLY A 89 8.26 1.39 -20.31
CA GLY A 89 9.33 2.35 -20.12
C GLY A 89 10.71 1.71 -20.28
N PRO A 90 11.78 2.46 -19.96
CA PRO A 90 13.16 1.97 -19.98
C PRO A 90 13.29 0.69 -19.17
N GLU A 91 14.15 -0.24 -19.62
CA GLU A 91 14.43 -1.52 -18.97
C GLU A 91 13.19 -2.39 -18.68
N GLY A 92 12.10 -2.17 -19.44
CA GLY A 92 10.84 -2.91 -19.26
C GLY A 92 9.98 -2.44 -18.06
N ARG A 93 10.31 -1.31 -17.44
CA ARG A 93 9.45 -0.69 -16.42
C ARG A 93 8.05 -0.45 -16.97
N LYS A 94 7.06 -0.69 -16.12
CA LYS A 94 5.67 -0.35 -16.43
C LYS A 94 5.39 1.07 -15.96
N ILE A 95 5.04 1.95 -16.90
CA ILE A 95 4.73 3.35 -16.62
C ILE A 95 3.22 3.56 -16.76
N PRO A 96 2.53 3.98 -15.69
CA PRO A 96 1.12 4.33 -15.76
C PRO A 96 0.97 5.65 -16.51
N ILE A 97 0.08 5.69 -17.50
CA ILE A 97 -0.21 6.90 -18.28
C ILE A 97 -1.72 7.16 -18.33
N ARG A 98 -2.07 8.41 -18.56
CA ARG A 98 -3.39 8.81 -19.01
C ARG A 98 -3.34 9.03 -20.51
N LEU A 99 -4.05 8.20 -21.25
CA LEU A 99 -4.14 8.23 -22.70
C LEU A 99 -5.40 8.98 -23.13
N SER A 100 -5.22 9.93 -24.05
CA SER A 100 -6.29 10.45 -24.89
C SER A 100 -5.90 10.22 -26.35
N ALA A 101 -6.80 9.65 -27.15
CA ALA A 101 -6.49 9.33 -28.55
C ALA A 101 -7.68 9.65 -29.44
N ALA A 102 -7.38 9.95 -30.70
CA ALA A 102 -8.39 10.23 -31.72
C ALA A 102 -7.98 9.66 -33.06
N LEU A 103 -8.98 9.26 -33.86
CA LEU A 103 -8.82 8.91 -35.26
C LEU A 103 -8.57 10.18 -36.09
N ILE A 104 -7.71 10.07 -37.06
CA ILE A 104 -7.39 11.14 -38.02
C ILE A 104 -8.01 10.78 -39.37
N PHE A 105 -8.72 11.75 -39.95
CA PHE A 105 -9.38 11.61 -41.23
C PHE A 105 -8.82 12.64 -42.25
N GLU A 106 -8.64 12.23 -43.46
CA GLU A 106 -8.38 13.09 -44.65
C GLU A 106 -9.47 12.77 -45.67
N ASP A 107 -10.16 13.78 -46.18
CA ASP A 107 -11.27 13.64 -47.12
C ASP A 107 -12.27 12.52 -46.73
N GLU A 108 -12.68 12.50 -45.46
CA GLU A 108 -13.58 11.50 -44.82
C GLU A 108 -13.02 10.07 -44.76
N VAL A 109 -11.77 9.86 -45.16
CA VAL A 109 -11.08 8.57 -45.09
C VAL A 109 -10.18 8.54 -43.85
N GLU A 110 -10.35 7.53 -43.02
CA GLU A 110 -9.45 7.30 -41.86
C GLU A 110 -8.02 7.03 -42.39
N VAL A 111 -7.06 7.85 -41.96
CA VAL A 111 -5.65 7.71 -42.32
C VAL A 111 -4.78 7.19 -41.19
N GLY A 112 -5.28 7.26 -39.94
CA GLY A 112 -4.55 6.80 -38.77
C GLY A 112 -5.16 7.29 -37.50
N SER A 113 -4.37 7.29 -36.43
CA SER A 113 -4.77 7.88 -35.14
C SER A 113 -3.59 8.54 -34.43
N VAL A 114 -3.89 9.46 -33.54
CA VAL A 114 -2.93 10.09 -32.64
C VAL A 114 -3.30 9.84 -31.20
N GLY A 115 -2.30 9.52 -30.37
CA GLY A 115 -2.45 9.37 -28.93
C GLY A 115 -1.56 10.36 -28.18
N PHE A 116 -2.10 10.92 -27.09
CA PHE A 116 -1.42 11.80 -26.15
C PHE A 116 -1.26 11.03 -24.83
N PHE A 117 -0.04 10.97 -24.34
CA PHE A 117 0.35 10.17 -23.16
C PHE A 117 0.84 11.08 -22.05
N HIS A 118 0.03 11.26 -21.05
CA HIS A 118 0.41 11.99 -19.85
C HIS A 118 0.93 11.00 -18.79
N ASP A 119 2.18 11.17 -18.34
CA ASP A 119 2.79 10.32 -17.30
C ASP A 119 2.09 10.55 -15.95
N LEU A 120 1.64 9.47 -15.32
CA LEU A 120 1.00 9.50 -14.01
C LEU A 120 1.92 9.00 -12.88
N THR A 121 3.21 8.76 -13.16
CA THR A 121 4.14 8.17 -12.18
C THR A 121 4.20 9.02 -10.91
N ASP A 122 4.58 10.29 -11.03
CA ASP A 122 4.72 11.20 -9.88
C ASP A 122 3.40 11.33 -9.11
N ARG A 123 2.28 11.42 -9.83
CA ARG A 123 0.95 11.51 -9.21
C ARG A 123 0.61 10.25 -8.41
N LYS A 124 0.81 9.06 -8.99
CA LYS A 124 0.53 7.78 -8.31
C LYS A 124 1.47 7.53 -7.14
N GLU A 125 2.73 7.90 -7.25
CA GLU A 125 3.69 7.84 -6.15
C GLU A 125 3.28 8.76 -5.00
N LEU A 126 2.85 9.99 -5.29
CA LEU A 126 2.36 10.92 -4.28
C LEU A 126 1.04 10.45 -3.64
N GLU A 127 0.10 9.93 -4.43
CA GLU A 127 -1.15 9.36 -3.94
C GLU A 127 -0.89 8.17 -2.99
N GLU A 128 0.03 7.27 -3.33
CA GLU A 128 0.38 6.13 -2.48
C GLU A 128 1.13 6.58 -1.22
N GLU A 129 2.02 7.58 -1.32
CA GLU A 129 2.69 8.15 -0.15
C GLU A 129 1.68 8.83 0.79
N LEU A 130 0.73 9.61 0.26
CA LEU A 130 -0.35 10.20 1.05
C LEU A 130 -1.22 9.12 1.70
N ARG A 131 -1.56 8.06 0.96
CA ARG A 131 -2.28 6.91 1.49
C ARG A 131 -1.49 6.27 2.63
N ARG A 132 -0.22 5.97 2.41
CA ARG A 132 0.67 5.38 3.41
C ARG A 132 0.71 6.23 4.68
N ARG A 133 0.95 7.55 4.55
CA ARG A 133 0.95 8.48 5.70
C ARG A 133 -0.41 8.55 6.41
N SER A 134 -1.50 8.38 5.70
CA SER A 134 -2.83 8.38 6.28
C SER A 134 -3.16 7.14 7.11
N ILE A 135 -2.55 5.98 6.81
CA ILE A 135 -2.87 4.69 7.44
C ILE A 135 -1.77 4.16 8.37
N THR A 136 -0.57 4.77 8.40
CA THR A 136 0.52 4.33 9.27
C THR A 136 0.83 5.36 10.37
N ASP A 137 1.47 4.89 11.44
CA ASP A 137 2.09 5.72 12.47
C ASP A 137 3.47 6.19 12.01
N SER A 138 3.76 7.48 12.16
CA SER A 138 4.98 8.10 11.61
C SER A 138 6.29 7.65 12.28
N LEU A 139 6.24 7.20 13.54
CA LEU A 139 7.42 6.74 14.27
C LEU A 139 7.76 5.28 13.98
N THR A 140 6.73 4.44 13.97
CA THR A 140 6.87 2.98 13.93
C THR A 140 6.61 2.39 12.53
N ASN A 141 5.98 3.14 11.61
CA ASN A 141 5.47 2.63 10.33
C ASN A 141 4.51 1.43 10.45
N LEU A 142 4.04 1.09 11.65
CA LEU A 142 2.91 0.18 11.84
C LEU A 142 1.62 0.88 11.41
N TYR A 143 0.57 0.13 11.16
CA TYR A 143 -0.72 0.73 10.91
C TYR A 143 -1.19 1.56 12.11
N ASN A 144 -1.86 2.69 11.84
CA ASN A 144 -2.36 3.57 12.90
C ASN A 144 -3.76 3.15 13.39
N ARG A 145 -4.24 3.83 14.43
CA ARG A 145 -5.56 3.60 15.04
C ARG A 145 -6.72 3.69 14.06
N ARG A 146 -6.66 4.62 13.10
CA ARG A 146 -7.72 4.75 12.08
C ARG A 146 -7.81 3.51 11.22
N HIS A 147 -6.68 3.02 10.75
CA HIS A 147 -6.63 1.82 9.92
C HIS A 147 -6.99 0.55 10.70
N PHE A 148 -6.69 0.49 12.00
CA PHE A 148 -7.13 -0.59 12.88
C PHE A 148 -8.65 -0.81 12.82
N HIS A 149 -9.44 0.25 12.99
CA HIS A 149 -10.90 0.13 12.96
C HIS A 149 -11.41 -0.39 11.60
N THR A 150 -10.87 0.10 10.50
CA THR A 150 -11.25 -0.37 9.16
C THR A 150 -10.92 -1.84 8.98
N THR A 151 -9.69 -2.23 9.29
CA THR A 151 -9.22 -3.63 9.14
C THR A 151 -9.98 -4.58 10.06
N LEU A 152 -10.30 -4.16 11.28
CA LEU A 152 -11.10 -4.96 12.22
C LEU A 152 -12.48 -5.26 11.64
N MET A 153 -13.18 -4.26 11.09
CA MET A 153 -14.49 -4.46 10.49
C MET A 153 -14.45 -5.41 9.28
N GLU A 154 -13.43 -5.29 8.44
CA GLU A 154 -13.21 -6.19 7.30
C GLU A 154 -12.90 -7.62 7.76
N ALA A 155 -12.05 -7.80 8.77
CA ALA A 155 -11.73 -9.12 9.33
C ALA A 155 -12.95 -9.79 9.97
N MET A 156 -13.79 -9.02 10.68
CA MET A 156 -15.05 -9.50 11.25
C MET A 156 -16.05 -9.90 10.16
N ALA A 157 -16.16 -9.17 9.08
CA ALA A 157 -17.01 -9.52 7.95
C ALA A 157 -16.53 -10.84 7.29
N ARG A 158 -15.24 -11.05 7.14
CA ARG A 158 -14.66 -12.32 6.69
C ARG A 158 -14.96 -13.47 7.65
N PHE A 159 -14.82 -13.26 8.96
CA PHE A 159 -15.22 -14.24 9.99
C PHE A 159 -16.70 -14.60 9.86
N ALA A 160 -17.59 -13.62 9.70
CA ALA A 160 -19.03 -13.87 9.56
C ALA A 160 -19.34 -14.74 8.34
N ARG A 161 -18.61 -14.55 7.23
CA ARG A 161 -18.80 -15.28 5.97
C ARG A 161 -18.17 -16.68 5.98
N TYR A 162 -16.92 -16.78 6.40
CA TYR A 162 -16.12 -18.00 6.24
C TYR A 162 -15.97 -18.83 7.52
N LYS A 163 -16.37 -18.30 8.68
CA LYS A 163 -16.29 -18.95 10.00
C LYS A 163 -14.88 -19.38 10.40
N ARG A 164 -13.85 -18.78 9.81
CA ARG A 164 -12.46 -18.99 10.19
C ARG A 164 -12.15 -18.15 11.42
N PRO A 165 -11.44 -18.69 12.44
CA PRO A 165 -11.21 -17.98 13.70
C PRO A 165 -10.47 -16.66 13.48
N LEU A 166 -10.86 -15.64 14.26
CA LEU A 166 -10.19 -14.35 14.32
C LEU A 166 -9.87 -14.05 15.77
N SER A 167 -8.60 -13.79 16.07
CA SER A 167 -8.16 -13.34 17.38
C SER A 167 -7.58 -11.94 17.31
N MET A 168 -7.67 -11.22 18.41
CA MET A 168 -7.08 -9.91 18.63
C MET A 168 -6.21 -9.98 19.88
N ALA A 169 -5.01 -9.42 19.80
CA ALA A 169 -4.21 -9.09 20.94
C ALA A 169 -4.11 -7.57 21.09
N VAL A 170 -4.25 -7.07 22.28
CA VAL A 170 -3.92 -5.69 22.68
C VAL A 170 -2.80 -5.75 23.68
N PHE A 171 -1.80 -4.91 23.55
CA PHE A 171 -0.68 -4.87 24.49
C PHE A 171 -0.16 -3.45 24.71
N ASP A 172 0.48 -3.28 25.82
CA ASP A 172 1.03 -2.01 26.27
C ASP A 172 2.40 -2.29 26.94
N LEU A 173 3.31 -1.34 26.82
CA LEU A 173 4.65 -1.45 27.39
C LEU A 173 4.65 -1.09 28.87
N ASP A 174 5.01 -2.05 29.70
CA ASP A 174 5.08 -1.84 31.15
C ASP A 174 6.18 -0.83 31.52
N ASN A 175 5.86 0.12 32.39
CA ASN A 175 6.77 1.15 32.87
C ASN A 175 7.33 2.08 31.78
N PHE A 176 6.68 2.22 30.63
CA PHE A 176 7.17 3.02 29.51
C PHE A 176 7.26 4.52 29.87
N LYS A 177 6.25 5.08 30.57
CA LYS A 177 6.30 6.47 31.02
C LYS A 177 7.44 6.72 32.01
N PRO A 178 7.60 5.96 33.12
CA PRO A 178 8.77 6.08 34.01
C PRO A 178 10.11 5.88 33.30
N PHE A 179 10.16 5.04 32.26
CA PHE A 179 11.34 4.88 31.44
C PHE A 179 11.66 6.18 30.67
N ASN A 180 10.68 6.77 29.99
CA ASN A 180 10.84 8.06 29.30
C ASN A 180 11.27 9.18 30.24
N ASP A 181 10.66 9.26 31.42
CA ASP A 181 10.98 10.29 32.42
C ASP A 181 12.44 10.16 32.92
N THR A 182 12.99 8.94 32.90
CA THR A 182 14.35 8.67 33.35
C THR A 182 15.41 8.83 32.24
N TYR A 183 15.11 8.34 31.04
CA TYR A 183 16.10 8.20 29.95
C TYR A 183 15.82 9.09 28.74
N GLY A 184 14.71 9.82 28.75
CA GLY A 184 14.28 10.74 27.69
C GLY A 184 13.47 10.07 26.60
N HIS A 185 12.68 10.88 25.89
CA HIS A 185 11.78 10.43 24.83
C HIS A 185 12.48 9.73 23.65
N GLN A 186 13.74 10.09 23.38
CA GLN A 186 14.50 9.48 22.29
C GLN A 186 14.76 7.98 22.54
N GLU A 187 15.08 7.62 23.79
CA GLU A 187 15.23 6.20 24.16
C GLU A 187 13.88 5.47 24.15
N GLY A 188 12.79 6.13 24.56
CA GLY A 188 11.45 5.58 24.39
C GLY A 188 11.09 5.33 22.92
N ASP A 189 11.42 6.26 22.03
CA ASP A 189 11.23 6.07 20.58
C ASP A 189 12.02 4.86 20.04
N ASN A 190 13.22 4.61 20.59
CA ASN A 190 14.01 3.44 20.23
C ASN A 190 13.35 2.12 20.67
N ILE A 191 12.67 2.12 21.83
CA ILE A 191 11.87 0.97 22.27
C ILE A 191 10.68 0.72 21.33
N LEU A 192 9.96 1.78 20.97
CA LEU A 192 8.83 1.68 20.06
C LEU A 192 9.24 1.15 18.68
N ARG A 193 10.43 1.53 18.19
CA ARG A 193 11.00 0.95 16.96
C ARG A 193 11.39 -0.52 17.13
N LEU A 194 11.96 -0.89 18.28
CA LEU A 194 12.27 -2.28 18.59
C LEU A 194 11.01 -3.16 18.60
N VAL A 195 9.89 -2.68 19.18
CA VAL A 195 8.60 -3.37 19.08
C VAL A 195 8.28 -3.67 17.61
N THR A 196 8.46 -2.70 16.71
CA THR A 196 8.20 -2.87 15.28
C THR A 196 9.11 -3.90 14.62
N GLU A 197 10.39 -3.92 14.96
CA GLU A 197 11.36 -4.91 14.46
C GLU A 197 10.91 -6.32 14.88
N CYS A 198 10.54 -6.50 16.15
CA CYS A 198 10.04 -7.76 16.67
C CYS A 198 8.73 -8.20 16.00
N THR A 199 7.82 -7.26 15.65
CA THR A 199 6.58 -7.62 14.95
C THR A 199 6.85 -8.26 13.59
N ARG A 200 7.83 -7.75 12.84
CA ARG A 200 8.20 -8.27 11.53
C ARG A 200 8.80 -9.69 11.60
N SER A 201 9.50 -10.01 12.68
CA SER A 201 10.14 -11.30 12.88
C SER A 201 9.15 -12.39 13.32
N VAL A 202 8.09 -12.02 14.04
CA VAL A 202 7.20 -12.99 14.70
C VAL A 202 5.88 -13.19 13.97
N PHE A 203 5.28 -12.13 13.42
CA PHE A 203 3.96 -12.19 12.79
C PHE A 203 4.07 -12.51 11.30
N ARG A 204 3.01 -13.16 10.79
CA ARG A 204 2.88 -13.49 9.36
C ARG A 204 2.44 -12.26 8.56
N GLN A 205 2.63 -12.30 7.27
CA GLN A 205 2.15 -11.25 6.36
C GLN A 205 0.62 -11.05 6.40
N THR A 206 -0.12 -12.10 6.78
CA THR A 206 -1.58 -12.05 6.95
C THR A 206 -2.03 -11.47 8.28
N ASP A 207 -1.13 -11.35 9.25
CA ASP A 207 -1.41 -10.72 10.54
C ASP A 207 -1.19 -9.22 10.42
N HIS A 208 -2.04 -8.43 11.06
CA HIS A 208 -1.97 -6.98 10.98
C HIS A 208 -1.60 -6.38 12.33
N THR A 209 -0.57 -5.56 12.35
CA THR A 209 -0.04 -4.90 13.56
C THR A 209 -0.32 -3.41 13.52
N PHE A 210 -0.76 -2.85 14.64
CA PHE A 210 -1.19 -1.47 14.76
C PHE A 210 -0.57 -0.82 15.99
N ARG A 211 -0.24 0.47 15.88
CA ARG A 211 -0.02 1.34 17.04
C ARG A 211 -1.27 2.17 17.24
N LEU A 212 -1.89 2.03 18.43
CA LEU A 212 -3.13 2.73 18.77
C LEU A 212 -2.87 4.14 19.32
N GLY A 213 -1.71 4.35 19.91
CA GLY A 213 -1.22 5.63 20.43
C GLY A 213 -0.28 5.41 21.62
N GLY A 214 0.66 6.33 21.84
CA GLY A 214 1.62 6.19 22.93
C GLY A 214 2.39 4.87 22.87
N ASP A 215 2.22 4.06 23.90
CA ASP A 215 2.76 2.72 24.13
C ASP A 215 1.74 1.58 23.90
N GLU A 216 0.55 1.91 23.39
CA GLU A 216 -0.52 0.95 23.13
C GLU A 216 -0.47 0.41 21.69
N PHE A 217 -0.57 -0.90 21.55
CA PHE A 217 -0.53 -1.63 20.28
C PHE A 217 -1.65 -2.65 20.18
N ALA A 218 -1.98 -3.04 18.94
CA ALA A 218 -2.89 -4.15 18.70
C ALA A 218 -2.36 -5.04 17.56
N VAL A 219 -2.77 -6.31 17.59
CA VAL A 219 -2.52 -7.28 16.53
C VAL A 219 -3.81 -8.01 16.18
N LEU A 220 -4.17 -8.07 14.91
CA LEU A 220 -5.23 -8.95 14.42
C LEU A 220 -4.58 -10.21 13.84
N LEU A 221 -4.86 -11.33 14.46
CA LEU A 221 -4.35 -12.66 14.10
C LEU A 221 -5.45 -13.40 13.31
N VAL A 222 -5.30 -13.35 11.99
CA VAL A 222 -6.28 -13.92 11.05
C VAL A 222 -6.18 -15.45 11.05
N GLU A 223 -7.33 -16.12 10.98
CA GLU A 223 -7.44 -17.59 10.96
C GLU A 223 -6.72 -18.27 12.13
N THR A 224 -6.71 -17.61 13.30
CA THR A 224 -5.99 -18.04 14.49
C THR A 224 -6.95 -18.11 15.69
N ASP A 225 -7.04 -19.27 16.31
CA ASP A 225 -7.82 -19.50 17.54
C ASP A 225 -7.13 -18.92 18.78
N LEU A 226 -7.88 -18.82 19.90
CA LEU A 226 -7.41 -18.20 21.13
C LEU A 226 -6.12 -18.86 21.67
N ALA A 227 -6.04 -20.18 21.64
CA ALA A 227 -4.89 -20.89 22.18
C ALA A 227 -3.63 -20.64 21.37
N LYS A 228 -3.74 -20.70 20.03
CA LYS A 228 -2.62 -20.38 19.11
C LYS A 228 -2.25 -18.91 19.20
N ALA A 229 -3.24 -18.02 19.28
CA ALA A 229 -2.98 -16.59 19.46
C ALA A 229 -2.18 -16.32 20.74
N GLY A 230 -2.54 -16.96 21.86
CA GLY A 230 -1.77 -16.88 23.09
C GLY A 230 -0.33 -17.35 22.91
N GLN A 231 -0.10 -18.49 22.25
CA GLN A 231 1.26 -19.00 21.96
C GLN A 231 2.07 -18.03 21.12
N VAL A 232 1.47 -17.44 20.08
CA VAL A 232 2.14 -16.45 19.24
C VAL A 232 2.51 -15.21 20.04
N MET A 233 1.62 -14.73 20.92
CA MET A 233 1.90 -13.56 21.76
C MET A 233 2.94 -13.84 22.85
N GLU A 234 2.98 -15.04 23.43
CA GLU A 234 4.07 -15.44 24.35
C GLU A 234 5.43 -15.45 23.62
N ARG A 235 5.48 -15.99 22.39
CA ARG A 235 6.69 -15.96 21.58
C ARG A 235 7.12 -14.53 21.24
N PHE A 236 6.18 -13.66 20.90
CA PHE A 236 6.43 -12.25 20.64
C PHE A 236 7.02 -11.53 21.86
N LYS A 237 6.41 -11.73 23.04
CA LYS A 237 6.89 -11.18 24.31
C LYS A 237 8.31 -11.67 24.63
N ALA A 238 8.57 -12.95 24.48
CA ALA A 238 9.89 -13.52 24.73
C ALA A 238 10.96 -12.95 23.77
N HIS A 239 10.64 -12.88 22.48
CA HIS A 239 11.53 -12.30 21.46
C HIS A 239 11.84 -10.82 21.73
N PHE A 240 10.85 -10.02 22.09
CA PHE A 240 11.08 -8.63 22.48
C PHE A 240 12.03 -8.50 23.68
N THR A 241 11.85 -9.37 24.70
CA THR A 241 12.70 -9.35 25.90
C THR A 241 14.16 -9.72 25.55
N GLU A 242 14.34 -10.70 24.67
CA GLU A 242 15.65 -11.13 24.18
C GLU A 242 16.34 -10.01 23.40
N GLU A 243 15.66 -9.44 22.39
CA GLU A 243 16.20 -8.35 21.56
C GLU A 243 16.54 -7.11 22.39
N TRP A 244 15.69 -6.78 23.39
CA TRP A 244 15.99 -5.71 24.34
C TRP A 244 17.28 -5.97 25.09
N SER A 245 17.46 -7.18 25.63
CA SER A 245 18.66 -7.57 26.39
C SER A 245 19.92 -7.52 25.53
N LEU A 246 19.86 -8.07 24.33
CA LEU A 246 20.97 -8.03 23.37
C LEU A 246 21.35 -6.61 22.99
N LYS A 247 20.37 -5.73 22.76
CA LYS A 247 20.61 -4.33 22.42
C LYS A 247 21.26 -3.58 23.58
N MET A 248 20.88 -3.86 24.83
CA MET A 248 21.49 -3.26 26.01
C MET A 248 22.94 -3.74 26.21
N GLU A 249 23.21 -5.01 26.02
CA GLU A 249 24.55 -5.58 26.07
C GLU A 249 25.46 -4.97 25.01
N TYR A 250 25.00 -4.91 23.77
CA TYR A 250 25.76 -4.30 22.66
C TYR A 250 26.10 -2.83 22.91
N LEU A 251 25.20 -2.06 23.52
CA LEU A 251 25.43 -0.65 23.85
C LEU A 251 26.25 -0.44 25.13
N GLY A 252 26.58 -1.52 25.86
CA GLY A 252 27.25 -1.43 27.16
C GLY A 252 26.41 -0.66 28.20
N ARG A 253 25.09 -0.71 28.09
CA ARG A 253 24.14 0.07 28.92
C ARG A 253 23.34 -0.86 29.82
N THR A 254 23.13 -0.42 31.05
CA THR A 254 22.19 -1.07 31.98
C THR A 254 20.99 -0.15 32.18
N LEU A 255 19.97 -0.31 31.31
CA LEU A 255 18.70 0.39 31.47
C LEU A 255 17.68 -0.52 32.16
N ARG A 256 16.67 0.08 32.78
CA ARG A 256 15.56 -0.70 33.36
C ARG A 256 14.87 -1.49 32.25
N PRO A 257 14.60 -2.78 32.46
CA PRO A 257 13.89 -3.57 31.47
C PRO A 257 12.48 -3.01 31.27
N VAL A 258 12.10 -2.81 30.00
CA VAL A 258 10.72 -2.58 29.59
C VAL A 258 10.15 -3.94 29.19
N THR A 259 8.99 -4.25 29.71
CA THR A 259 8.26 -5.48 29.40
C THR A 259 6.91 -5.15 28.76
N MET A 260 6.08 -6.13 28.49
CA MET A 260 4.76 -5.88 27.92
C MET A 260 3.68 -6.71 28.59
N SER A 261 2.54 -6.08 28.83
CA SER A 261 1.31 -6.73 29.27
C SER A 261 0.39 -6.91 28.09
N ILE A 262 -0.08 -8.13 27.86
CA ILE A 262 -0.80 -8.53 26.64
C ILE A 262 -2.12 -9.17 27.02
N GLY A 263 -3.22 -8.67 26.44
CA GLY A 263 -4.54 -9.29 26.50
C GLY A 263 -4.92 -9.87 25.16
N VAL A 264 -5.41 -11.10 25.12
CA VAL A 264 -5.79 -11.81 23.90
C VAL A 264 -7.24 -12.24 23.97
N ALA A 265 -8.03 -11.91 22.97
CA ALA A 265 -9.41 -12.36 22.81
C ALA A 265 -9.61 -13.05 21.46
N GLN A 266 -10.54 -14.00 21.38
CA GLN A 266 -11.03 -14.56 20.11
C GLN A 266 -12.44 -14.05 19.85
N LEU A 267 -12.73 -13.65 18.64
CA LEU A 267 -14.06 -13.19 18.23
C LEU A 267 -15.10 -14.29 18.39
N ALA A 268 -16.20 -13.98 19.09
CA ALA A 268 -17.34 -14.86 19.24
C ALA A 268 -18.37 -14.62 18.10
N VAL A 269 -19.19 -15.63 17.83
CA VAL A 269 -20.28 -15.52 16.84
C VAL A 269 -21.31 -14.49 17.31
N GLY A 270 -21.59 -13.50 16.44
CA GLY A 270 -22.56 -12.44 16.75
C GLY A 270 -22.02 -11.32 17.64
N GLU A 271 -20.75 -11.38 18.02
CA GLU A 271 -20.12 -10.34 18.87
C GLU A 271 -19.88 -9.05 18.05
N LYS A 272 -20.10 -7.90 18.71
CA LYS A 272 -19.79 -6.58 18.15
C LYS A 272 -18.33 -6.22 18.35
N ALA A 273 -17.79 -5.37 17.47
CA ALA A 273 -16.39 -4.96 17.49
C ALA A 273 -15.95 -4.33 18.81
N ASP A 274 -16.79 -3.45 19.40
CA ASP A 274 -16.56 -2.80 20.68
C ASP A 274 -16.44 -3.79 21.83
N LYS A 275 -17.27 -4.84 21.85
CA LYS A 275 -17.23 -5.89 22.86
C LYS A 275 -16.02 -6.80 22.71
N PHE A 276 -15.67 -7.13 21.46
CA PHE A 276 -14.48 -7.93 21.15
C PHE A 276 -13.20 -7.21 21.62
N GLN A 277 -13.06 -5.91 21.27
CA GLN A 277 -11.94 -5.10 21.72
C GLN A 277 -11.92 -4.97 23.25
N LEU A 278 -13.05 -4.65 23.88
CA LEU A 278 -13.14 -4.52 25.32
C LEU A 278 -12.67 -5.79 26.05
N ARG A 279 -12.94 -6.99 25.55
CA ARG A 279 -12.44 -8.23 26.16
C ARG A 279 -10.93 -8.36 26.10
N ALA A 280 -10.31 -7.96 24.97
CA ALA A 280 -8.86 -7.92 24.86
C ALA A 280 -8.24 -6.88 25.80
N ASP A 281 -8.84 -5.68 25.88
CA ASP A 281 -8.40 -4.60 26.75
C ASP A 281 -8.50 -5.00 28.25
N LEU A 282 -9.59 -5.64 28.65
CA LEU A 282 -9.75 -6.14 30.04
C LEU A 282 -8.72 -7.21 30.39
N ALA A 283 -8.42 -8.12 29.46
CA ALA A 283 -7.38 -9.12 29.66
C ALA A 283 -5.97 -8.47 29.78
N MET A 284 -5.69 -7.44 28.98
CA MET A 284 -4.44 -6.66 29.10
C MET A 284 -4.37 -5.94 30.48
N TYR A 285 -5.47 -5.34 30.92
CA TYR A 285 -5.52 -4.72 32.24
C TYR A 285 -5.31 -5.73 33.37
N GLU A 286 -5.87 -6.94 33.25
CA GLU A 286 -5.61 -8.06 34.18
C GLU A 286 -4.12 -8.42 34.19
N ALA A 287 -3.48 -8.49 32.99
CA ALA A 287 -2.04 -8.73 32.88
C ALA A 287 -1.23 -7.68 33.66
N LYS A 288 -1.55 -6.39 33.49
CA LYS A 288 -0.91 -5.28 34.22
C LYS A 288 -1.13 -5.38 35.73
N SER A 289 -2.38 -5.61 36.16
CA SER A 289 -2.75 -5.68 37.59
C SER A 289 -2.08 -6.85 38.29
N ALA A 290 -1.79 -7.93 37.58
CA ALA A 290 -1.07 -9.09 38.11
C ALA A 290 0.46 -8.93 38.15
N GLY A 291 0.99 -7.73 37.87
CA GLY A 291 2.42 -7.41 37.93
C GLY A 291 3.11 -7.26 36.57
N GLY A 292 2.36 -7.26 35.47
CA GLY A 292 2.89 -7.08 34.13
C GLY A 292 3.62 -8.29 33.53
N ASN A 293 4.29 -8.08 32.40
CA ASN A 293 5.14 -9.05 31.69
C ASN A 293 4.50 -10.42 31.42
N ARG A 294 3.24 -10.42 31.02
CA ARG A 294 2.47 -11.65 30.80
C ARG A 294 1.42 -11.51 29.72
N VAL A 295 1.00 -12.67 29.21
CA VAL A 295 -0.15 -12.80 28.31
C VAL A 295 -1.34 -13.34 29.11
N VAL A 296 -2.49 -12.68 29.01
CA VAL A 296 -3.77 -13.13 29.59
C VAL A 296 -4.75 -13.38 28.44
N LEU A 297 -5.39 -14.54 28.49
CA LEU A 297 -6.42 -14.93 27.52
C LEU A 297 -7.80 -14.53 28.08
N ALA A 298 -8.53 -13.71 27.35
CA ALA A 298 -9.86 -13.31 27.74
C ALA A 298 -10.82 -14.51 27.83
N SER A 299 -11.62 -14.60 28.87
CA SER A 299 -12.70 -15.56 28.98
C SER A 299 -13.71 -15.40 27.85
N LYS A 300 -14.44 -16.47 27.49
CA LYS A 300 -15.33 -16.50 26.31
C LYS A 300 -16.48 -15.50 26.36
N LYS A 301 -16.83 -14.91 27.52
CA LYS A 301 -17.90 -13.91 27.67
C LYS A 301 -17.62 -12.92 28.81
N ILE A 302 -17.92 -11.64 28.59
CA ILE A 302 -18.14 -10.68 29.65
C ILE A 302 -19.58 -10.89 30.14
N GLY A 303 -19.77 -11.51 31.30
CA GLY A 303 -21.03 -11.59 32.03
C GLY A 303 -22.03 -12.62 31.47
N GLU A 304 -22.01 -13.83 31.97
CA GLU A 304 -23.18 -14.52 32.52
C GLU A 304 -23.13 -14.46 34.04
#